data_a1bc737b44e325214347fcd497b9375e
#
_entry.id   a1bc737b44e325214347fcd497b9375e
#
_cell.length_a   1.000
_cell.length_b   1.000
_cell.length_c   1.000
_cell.angle_alpha   90.00
_cell.angle_beta   90.00
_cell.angle_gamma   90.00
#
_symmetry.space_group_name_H-M   'P 1'
#
loop_
_entity.id
_entity.type
_entity.pdbx_description
1 polymer ?
#
loop_
_entity_poly.entity_id
_entity_poly.type
_entity_poly.pdbx_seq_one_letter_code
_entity_poly.pdbx_strand_id
1 'polypeptide(L)'
;MKKALLLLLAICLMASCSDPNIQYVKKAVRIMDRNGIYAQSSEWEKAKAVALAAKPSSLEEAQEIVAQAGKVAGGKHTFLMTADDMTENDTTAWEMPTVELLEGGIAAIRLPQFMGNSEDGIKYANTVLNALPNTLQSVIIDLRGNRGGNMYPMIAAVHRFLPDDIILQLRTRRNNMKINVEYVMNVAGVARQASIDCPVALLTDEWTGSSSEAILLCFRGLTNARTFGAPTAGYASCNQPFSLPEGSQLVLTTGEDVARTGEVFCDDPIAPDVLTETPLEAALEWINDNVK
;
A
#
# COMPACT_ATOMS: atom_id res chain seq x y z
N MET A 1 -60.46 -42.93 -35.91
CA MET A 1 -59.80 -42.89 -34.64
C MET A 1 -58.31 -42.65 -34.91
N LYS A 2 -57.86 -41.38 -34.78
CA LYS A 2 -56.44 -40.96 -35.03
C LYS A 2 -55.75 -40.88 -33.69
N LYS A 3 -54.74 -41.71 -33.48
CA LYS A 3 -53.83 -41.65 -32.30
C LYS A 3 -52.85 -40.52 -32.52
N ALA A 4 -52.94 -39.46 -31.74
CA ALA A 4 -51.92 -38.42 -31.68
C ALA A 4 -50.76 -38.90 -30.85
N LEU A 5 -49.58 -39.00 -31.47
CA LEU A 5 -48.32 -39.29 -30.83
C LEU A 5 -47.71 -37.96 -30.30
N LEU A 6 -47.80 -37.73 -29.01
CA LEU A 6 -47.11 -36.61 -28.34
C LEU A 6 -45.62 -36.95 -28.23
N LEU A 7 -44.82 -36.31 -29.06
CA LEU A 7 -43.34 -36.30 -28.91
C LEU A 7 -42.97 -35.28 -27.83
N LEU A 8 -42.67 -35.73 -26.62
CA LEU A 8 -42.05 -34.90 -25.57
C LEU A 8 -40.61 -34.64 -25.98
N LEU A 9 -40.33 -33.45 -26.47
CA LEU A 9 -38.98 -32.94 -26.64
C LEU A 9 -38.43 -32.56 -25.26
N ALA A 10 -37.68 -33.43 -24.60
CA ALA A 10 -36.90 -33.06 -23.42
C ALA A 10 -35.75 -32.21 -23.89
N ILE A 11 -35.91 -30.89 -23.83
CA ILE A 11 -34.80 -29.94 -23.93
C ILE A 11 -34.01 -30.08 -22.64
N CYS A 12 -32.98 -30.94 -22.64
CA CYS A 12 -31.89 -30.88 -21.63
C CYS A 12 -31.23 -29.51 -21.81
N LEU A 13 -31.60 -28.56 -20.98
CA LEU A 13 -30.80 -27.40 -20.70
C LEU A 13 -29.50 -27.91 -20.05
N MET A 14 -28.50 -28.22 -20.89
CA MET A 14 -27.12 -28.37 -20.46
C MET A 14 -26.71 -27.00 -19.98
N ALA A 15 -27.06 -26.67 -18.74
CA ALA A 15 -26.32 -25.67 -18.00
C ALA A 15 -24.87 -26.19 -17.99
N SER A 16 -24.04 -25.64 -18.87
CA SER A 16 -22.62 -25.84 -18.84
C SER A 16 -22.15 -25.31 -17.46
N CYS A 17 -22.19 -26.18 -16.45
CA CYS A 17 -21.48 -25.95 -15.22
C CYS A 17 -19.98 -25.91 -15.60
N SER A 18 -19.49 -24.73 -15.96
CA SER A 18 -18.07 -24.56 -16.14
C SER A 18 -17.42 -24.77 -14.77
N ASP A 19 -16.36 -25.59 -14.77
CA ASP A 19 -15.57 -25.95 -13.58
C ASP A 19 -15.32 -24.70 -12.71
N PRO A 20 -15.64 -24.72 -11.41
CA PRO A 20 -15.50 -23.57 -10.53
C PRO A 20 -14.03 -23.06 -10.46
N ASN A 21 -13.06 -23.97 -10.51
CA ASN A 21 -11.64 -23.61 -10.50
C ASN A 21 -11.24 -22.86 -11.77
N ILE A 22 -11.77 -23.28 -12.93
CA ILE A 22 -11.59 -22.56 -14.20
C ILE A 22 -12.24 -21.16 -14.14
N GLN A 23 -13.42 -21.04 -13.51
CA GLN A 23 -14.08 -19.73 -13.36
C GLN A 23 -13.31 -18.82 -12.39
N TYR A 24 -12.71 -19.37 -11.35
CA TYR A 24 -11.83 -18.66 -10.43
C TYR A 24 -10.67 -17.99 -11.19
N VAL A 25 -9.92 -18.78 -11.98
CA VAL A 25 -8.81 -18.27 -12.80
C VAL A 25 -9.29 -17.22 -13.79
N LYS A 26 -10.39 -17.48 -14.52
CA LYS A 26 -10.95 -16.53 -15.50
C LYS A 26 -11.35 -15.20 -14.86
N LYS A 27 -11.92 -15.22 -13.66
CA LYS A 27 -12.28 -13.99 -12.93
C LYS A 27 -11.02 -13.19 -12.57
N ALA A 28 -10.02 -13.85 -12.00
CA ALA A 28 -8.76 -13.22 -11.63
C ALA A 28 -8.03 -12.63 -12.84
N VAL A 29 -7.94 -13.38 -13.94
CA VAL A 29 -7.32 -12.92 -15.19
C VAL A 29 -8.04 -11.67 -15.74
N ARG A 30 -9.37 -11.60 -15.71
CA ARG A 30 -10.10 -10.39 -16.14
C ARG A 30 -9.77 -9.18 -15.27
N ILE A 31 -9.61 -9.37 -13.96
CA ILE A 31 -9.23 -8.30 -13.03
C ILE A 31 -7.82 -7.81 -13.37
N MET A 32 -6.87 -8.71 -13.54
CA MET A 32 -5.48 -8.41 -13.89
C MET A 32 -5.38 -7.69 -15.23
N ASP A 33 -6.03 -8.21 -16.27
CA ASP A 33 -6.02 -7.66 -17.62
C ASP A 33 -6.55 -6.21 -17.65
N ARG A 34 -7.57 -5.96 -16.84
CA ARG A 34 -8.18 -4.64 -16.74
C ARG A 34 -7.36 -3.65 -15.93
N ASN A 35 -6.74 -4.08 -14.83
CA ASN A 35 -6.25 -3.18 -13.79
C ASN A 35 -4.75 -3.29 -13.54
N GLY A 36 -4.10 -4.41 -13.86
CA GLY A 36 -2.68 -4.62 -13.58
C GLY A 36 -1.79 -3.59 -14.28
N ILE A 37 -0.80 -3.09 -13.56
CA ILE A 37 0.10 -2.04 -14.06
C ILE A 37 0.84 -2.49 -15.32
N TYR A 38 1.26 -3.78 -15.37
CA TYR A 38 1.98 -4.37 -16.49
C TYR A 38 1.10 -5.16 -17.47
N ALA A 39 -0.23 -5.08 -17.34
CA ALA A 39 -1.18 -5.86 -18.13
C ALA A 39 -1.33 -5.41 -19.60
N GLN A 40 -0.34 -4.68 -20.14
CA GLN A 40 -0.21 -4.35 -21.57
C GLN A 40 1.12 -4.85 -22.14
N SER A 41 1.92 -5.57 -21.34
CA SER A 41 3.20 -6.10 -21.78
C SER A 41 3.03 -7.40 -22.60
N SER A 42 4.04 -7.73 -23.40
CA SER A 42 4.09 -9.00 -24.12
C SER A 42 4.19 -10.21 -23.18
N GLU A 43 4.82 -10.01 -22.03
CA GLU A 43 4.95 -11.01 -20.96
C GLU A 43 3.58 -11.33 -20.35
N TRP A 44 2.76 -10.29 -20.14
CA TRP A 44 1.38 -10.49 -19.66
C TRP A 44 0.53 -11.27 -20.67
N GLU A 45 0.57 -10.95 -21.95
CA GLU A 45 -0.21 -11.68 -22.96
C GLU A 45 0.14 -13.18 -23.00
N LYS A 46 1.42 -13.54 -22.79
CA LYS A 46 1.85 -14.94 -22.65
C LYS A 46 1.33 -15.58 -21.37
N ALA A 47 1.49 -14.90 -20.23
CA ALA A 47 1.04 -15.42 -18.94
C ALA A 47 -0.50 -15.58 -18.90
N LYS A 48 -1.23 -14.63 -19.47
CA LYS A 48 -2.69 -14.65 -19.64
C LYS A 48 -3.14 -15.85 -20.47
N ALA A 49 -2.47 -16.11 -21.60
CA ALA A 49 -2.79 -17.27 -22.45
C ALA A 49 -2.57 -18.59 -21.72
N VAL A 50 -1.48 -18.73 -20.97
CA VAL A 50 -1.17 -19.90 -20.14
C VAL A 50 -2.24 -20.08 -19.06
N ALA A 51 -2.56 -19.04 -18.30
CA ALA A 51 -3.54 -19.10 -17.23
C ALA A 51 -4.95 -19.46 -17.75
N LEU A 52 -5.37 -18.92 -18.90
CA LEU A 52 -6.68 -19.22 -19.50
C LEU A 52 -6.77 -20.61 -20.12
N ALA A 53 -5.65 -21.23 -20.53
CA ALA A 53 -5.57 -22.58 -21.06
C ALA A 53 -5.50 -23.64 -19.94
N ALA A 54 -5.19 -23.25 -18.72
CA ALA A 54 -5.04 -24.15 -17.58
C ALA A 54 -6.38 -24.79 -17.20
N LYS A 55 -6.29 -26.02 -16.69
CA LYS A 55 -7.44 -26.82 -16.19
C LYS A 55 -7.13 -27.28 -14.77
N PRO A 56 -7.15 -26.36 -13.79
CA PRO A 56 -6.82 -26.71 -12.41
C PRO A 56 -7.78 -27.74 -11.85
N SER A 57 -7.24 -28.79 -11.22
CA SER A 57 -7.97 -29.88 -10.62
C SER A 57 -8.46 -29.58 -9.20
N SER A 58 -7.90 -28.53 -8.57
CA SER A 58 -8.23 -28.10 -7.22
C SER A 58 -8.25 -26.57 -7.13
N LEU A 59 -8.82 -26.03 -6.04
CA LEU A 59 -8.77 -24.60 -5.72
C LEU A 59 -7.31 -24.13 -5.49
N GLU A 60 -6.52 -24.93 -4.81
CA GLU A 60 -5.10 -24.64 -4.54
C GLU A 60 -4.31 -24.44 -5.85
N GLU A 61 -4.47 -25.37 -6.80
CA GLU A 61 -3.85 -25.25 -8.12
C GLU A 61 -4.34 -23.98 -8.87
N ALA A 62 -5.64 -23.64 -8.76
CA ALA A 62 -6.19 -22.43 -9.34
C ALA A 62 -5.60 -21.16 -8.69
N GLN A 63 -5.39 -21.17 -7.38
CA GLN A 63 -4.76 -20.08 -6.62
C GLN A 63 -3.29 -19.91 -7.00
N GLU A 64 -2.54 -20.99 -7.18
CA GLU A 64 -1.16 -20.92 -7.65
C GLU A 64 -1.05 -20.29 -9.05
N ILE A 65 -1.92 -20.71 -9.98
CA ILE A 65 -1.98 -20.14 -11.34
C ILE A 65 -2.26 -18.62 -11.26
N VAL A 66 -3.20 -18.21 -10.40
CA VAL A 66 -3.55 -16.80 -10.20
C VAL A 66 -2.40 -16.02 -9.57
N ALA A 67 -1.72 -16.58 -8.57
CA ALA A 67 -0.58 -15.94 -7.92
C ALA A 67 0.58 -15.72 -8.91
N GLN A 68 0.89 -16.74 -9.74
CA GLN A 68 1.94 -16.63 -10.77
C GLN A 68 1.57 -15.59 -11.85
N ALA A 69 0.35 -15.63 -12.37
CA ALA A 69 -0.14 -14.64 -13.34
C ALA A 69 -0.16 -13.24 -12.74
N GLY A 70 -0.52 -13.09 -11.47
CA GLY A 70 -0.53 -11.83 -10.74
C GLY A 70 0.83 -11.14 -10.70
N LYS A 71 1.91 -11.91 -10.47
CA LYS A 71 3.28 -11.38 -10.50
C LYS A 71 3.66 -10.78 -11.85
N VAL A 72 3.15 -11.34 -12.94
CA VAL A 72 3.40 -10.81 -14.28
C VAL A 72 2.55 -9.57 -14.56
N ALA A 73 1.29 -9.57 -14.12
CA ALA A 73 0.37 -8.45 -14.37
C ALA A 73 0.64 -7.21 -13.51
N GLY A 74 1.15 -7.41 -12.28
CA GLY A 74 1.29 -6.36 -11.30
C GLY A 74 2.67 -6.24 -10.63
N GLY A 75 3.65 -7.09 -10.97
CA GLY A 75 4.99 -7.03 -10.39
C GLY A 75 5.09 -7.64 -8.98
N LYS A 76 6.22 -7.36 -8.31
CA LYS A 76 6.59 -8.00 -7.03
C LYS A 76 5.64 -7.68 -5.87
N HIS A 77 4.99 -6.52 -5.90
CA HIS A 77 4.07 -6.07 -4.84
C HIS A 77 2.67 -6.71 -4.96
N THR A 78 2.37 -7.44 -6.06
CA THR A 78 1.12 -8.17 -6.24
C THR A 78 1.17 -9.51 -5.53
N PHE A 79 0.12 -9.85 -4.78
CA PHE A 79 -0.01 -11.14 -4.10
C PHE A 79 -1.48 -11.58 -3.99
N LEU A 80 -1.67 -12.88 -3.79
CA LEU A 80 -2.96 -13.47 -3.49
C LEU A 80 -3.02 -13.75 -1.99
N MET A 81 -4.10 -13.32 -1.34
CA MET A 81 -4.47 -13.71 0.02
C MET A 81 -5.58 -14.75 -0.06
N THR A 82 -5.36 -15.92 0.49
CA THR A 82 -6.40 -16.95 0.64
C THR A 82 -7.34 -16.60 1.81
N ALA A 83 -8.44 -17.33 1.95
CA ALA A 83 -9.32 -17.16 3.11
C ALA A 83 -8.59 -17.46 4.45
N ASP A 84 -7.67 -18.43 4.43
CA ASP A 84 -6.87 -18.79 5.59
C ASP A 84 -5.88 -17.68 5.95
N ASP A 85 -5.17 -17.11 4.97
CA ASP A 85 -4.28 -15.96 5.16
C ASP A 85 -5.01 -14.76 5.75
N MET A 86 -6.26 -14.54 5.37
CA MET A 86 -7.06 -13.43 5.88
C MET A 86 -7.46 -13.62 7.35
N THR A 87 -7.72 -14.87 7.76
CA THR A 87 -8.01 -15.17 9.18
C THR A 87 -6.78 -15.08 10.06
N GLU A 88 -5.61 -15.46 9.57
CA GLU A 88 -4.33 -15.31 10.26
C GLU A 88 -3.91 -13.85 10.39
N ASN A 89 -4.08 -13.04 9.32
CA ASN A 89 -3.75 -11.61 9.34
C ASN A 89 -4.63 -10.78 10.28
N ASP A 90 -5.89 -11.20 10.52
CA ASP A 90 -6.76 -10.53 11.49
C ASP A 90 -6.24 -10.67 12.93
N THR A 91 -5.34 -11.63 13.17
CA THR A 91 -4.65 -11.84 14.45
C THR A 91 -3.24 -11.21 14.50
N THR A 92 -2.74 -10.64 13.39
CA THR A 92 -1.41 -10.01 13.37
C THR A 92 -1.43 -8.77 14.24
N ALA A 93 -0.73 -8.82 15.37
CA ALA A 93 -0.58 -7.69 16.27
C ALA A 93 0.15 -6.55 15.56
N TRP A 94 -0.52 -5.43 15.36
CA TRP A 94 0.10 -4.17 15.00
C TRP A 94 0.37 -3.35 16.27
N GLU A 95 1.39 -2.51 16.21
CA GLU A 95 1.80 -1.70 17.36
C GLU A 95 1.25 -0.27 17.24
N MET A 96 0.97 0.35 18.38
CA MET A 96 0.67 1.78 18.42
C MET A 96 1.94 2.60 18.19
N PRO A 97 1.83 3.77 17.52
CA PRO A 97 2.96 4.67 17.40
C PRO A 97 3.38 5.22 18.77
N THR A 98 4.62 5.61 18.89
CA THR A 98 5.15 6.24 20.10
C THR A 98 5.73 7.60 19.79
N VAL A 99 5.67 8.52 20.76
CA VAL A 99 6.29 9.83 20.69
C VAL A 99 7.14 10.02 21.96
N GLU A 100 8.40 10.29 21.75
CA GLU A 100 9.36 10.69 22.79
C GLU A 100 9.76 12.14 22.59
N LEU A 101 9.69 12.93 23.64
CA LEU A 101 10.17 14.31 23.63
C LEU A 101 11.61 14.35 24.16
N LEU A 102 12.55 14.62 23.28
CA LEU A 102 13.95 14.72 23.57
C LEU A 102 14.33 16.14 24.03
N GLU A 103 15.53 16.29 24.61
CA GLU A 103 16.09 17.59 24.93
C GLU A 103 16.18 18.47 23.67
N GLY A 104 16.15 19.80 23.87
CA GLY A 104 16.22 20.75 22.75
C GLY A 104 14.93 20.91 21.96
N GLY A 105 13.76 20.41 22.44
CA GLY A 105 12.47 20.56 21.77
C GLY A 105 12.32 19.69 20.54
N ILE A 106 12.96 18.53 20.51
CA ILE A 106 12.89 17.53 19.43
C ILE A 106 11.83 16.50 19.80
N ALA A 107 10.95 16.15 18.86
CA ALA A 107 10.07 14.99 18.99
C ALA A 107 10.58 13.83 18.16
N ALA A 108 10.72 12.65 18.75
CA ALA A 108 10.99 11.40 18.04
C ALA A 108 9.71 10.58 17.96
N ILE A 109 9.21 10.36 16.76
CA ILE A 109 7.97 9.65 16.44
C ILE A 109 8.35 8.31 15.80
N ARG A 110 8.07 7.19 16.45
CA ARG A 110 8.13 5.88 15.81
C ARG A 110 6.77 5.57 15.19
N LEU A 111 6.74 5.32 13.89
CA LEU A 111 5.54 4.92 13.15
C LEU A 111 5.67 3.45 12.72
N PRO A 112 5.12 2.49 13.47
CA PRO A 112 5.08 1.10 13.05
C PRO A 112 4.06 0.89 11.93
N GLN A 113 4.11 -0.27 11.25
CA GLN A 113 3.08 -0.65 10.27
C GLN A 113 1.68 -0.63 10.88
N PHE A 114 0.67 -0.30 10.05
CA PHE A 114 -0.71 -0.24 10.52
C PHE A 114 -1.64 -1.12 9.68
N MET A 115 -2.26 -2.12 10.33
CA MET A 115 -3.18 -3.09 9.69
C MET A 115 -4.57 -3.12 10.37
N GLY A 116 -4.84 -2.19 11.28
CA GLY A 116 -6.10 -2.12 12.03
C GLY A 116 -7.29 -1.60 11.20
N ASN A 117 -8.46 -1.64 11.81
CA ASN A 117 -9.69 -1.08 11.25
C ASN A 117 -9.73 0.47 11.34
N SER A 118 -10.84 1.08 10.92
CA SER A 118 -10.97 2.56 10.91
C SER A 118 -10.92 3.17 12.31
N GLU A 119 -11.49 2.54 13.32
CA GLU A 119 -11.47 3.02 14.71
C GLU A 119 -10.04 2.97 15.27
N ASP A 120 -9.32 1.90 14.99
CA ASP A 120 -7.92 1.76 15.35
C ASP A 120 -7.04 2.78 14.62
N GLY A 121 -7.36 3.09 13.35
CA GLY A 121 -6.66 4.13 12.58
C GLY A 121 -6.81 5.52 13.19
N ILE A 122 -8.00 5.87 13.67
CA ILE A 122 -8.24 7.11 14.40
C ILE A 122 -7.42 7.15 15.69
N LYS A 123 -7.39 6.06 16.45
CA LYS A 123 -6.57 5.94 17.69
C LYS A 123 -5.08 6.07 17.37
N TYR A 124 -4.61 5.38 16.32
CA TYR A 124 -3.22 5.43 15.87
C TYR A 124 -2.79 6.89 15.59
N ALA A 125 -3.51 7.59 14.73
CA ALA A 125 -3.17 8.97 14.39
C ALA A 125 -3.24 9.91 15.63
N ASN A 126 -4.31 9.80 16.43
CA ASN A 126 -4.49 10.64 17.61
C ASN A 126 -3.46 10.36 18.71
N THR A 127 -2.88 9.17 18.80
CA THR A 127 -1.78 8.88 19.73
C THR A 127 -0.59 9.81 19.49
N VAL A 128 -0.21 10.00 18.23
CA VAL A 128 0.86 10.95 17.88
C VAL A 128 0.40 12.39 18.09
N LEU A 129 -0.75 12.76 17.54
CA LEU A 129 -1.23 14.14 17.54
C LEU A 129 -1.45 14.71 18.92
N ASN A 130 -1.94 13.90 19.87
CA ASN A 130 -2.17 14.32 21.26
C ASN A 130 -0.89 14.40 22.10
N ALA A 131 0.16 13.67 21.70
CA ALA A 131 1.45 13.70 22.39
C ALA A 131 2.35 14.87 21.92
N LEU A 132 2.10 15.41 20.72
CA LEU A 132 2.90 16.50 20.17
C LEU A 132 2.53 17.85 20.79
N PRO A 133 3.51 18.65 21.23
CA PRO A 133 3.27 20.04 21.64
C PRO A 133 2.90 20.92 20.42
N ASN A 134 2.47 22.15 20.69
CA ASN A 134 2.11 23.08 19.63
C ASN A 134 3.33 23.63 18.87
N THR A 135 4.48 23.62 19.49
CA THR A 135 5.74 24.10 18.91
C THR A 135 6.83 23.07 19.13
N LEU A 136 7.64 22.84 18.12
CA LEU A 136 8.82 21.95 18.13
C LEU A 136 9.98 22.67 17.46
N GLN A 137 11.19 22.35 17.89
CA GLN A 137 12.41 22.78 17.19
C GLN A 137 12.69 21.87 15.98
N SER A 138 12.37 20.60 16.10
CA SER A 138 12.49 19.62 15.02
C SER A 138 11.73 18.33 15.31
N VAL A 139 11.57 17.47 14.30
CA VAL A 139 10.97 16.16 14.46
C VAL A 139 11.81 15.07 13.77
N ILE A 140 11.87 13.91 14.39
CA ILE A 140 12.39 12.67 13.81
C ILE A 140 11.21 11.74 13.60
N ILE A 141 11.01 11.25 12.37
CA ILE A 141 9.99 10.27 12.00
C ILE A 141 10.70 8.95 11.68
N ASP A 142 10.60 7.99 12.58
CA ASP A 142 11.24 6.67 12.42
C ASP A 142 10.30 5.70 11.71
N LEU A 143 10.64 5.37 10.46
CA LEU A 143 9.93 4.43 9.58
C LEU A 143 10.64 3.07 9.50
N ARG A 144 11.73 2.86 10.23
CA ARG A 144 12.49 1.61 10.21
C ARG A 144 11.63 0.45 10.69
N GLY A 145 11.70 -0.67 9.98
CA GLY A 145 10.89 -1.86 10.23
C GLY A 145 9.42 -1.73 9.84
N ASN A 146 8.97 -0.58 9.34
CA ASN A 146 7.59 -0.37 8.90
C ASN A 146 7.38 -0.90 7.47
N ARG A 147 6.71 -2.03 7.35
CA ARG A 147 6.43 -2.71 6.07
C ARG A 147 5.17 -2.20 5.36
N GLY A 148 4.52 -1.17 5.89
CA GLY A 148 3.35 -0.54 5.27
C GLY A 148 2.02 -0.81 5.95
N GLY A 149 1.01 -1.15 5.17
CA GLY A 149 -0.38 -1.29 5.60
C GLY A 149 -1.28 -0.15 5.12
N ASN A 150 -2.16 0.38 5.96
CA ASN A 150 -3.01 1.51 5.58
C ASN A 150 -2.27 2.84 5.78
N MET A 151 -1.94 3.52 4.68
CA MET A 151 -1.18 4.77 4.72
C MET A 151 -1.93 5.95 5.35
N TYR A 152 -3.27 5.98 5.29
CA TYR A 152 -4.03 7.16 5.70
C TYR A 152 -3.89 7.51 7.18
N PRO A 153 -4.04 6.59 8.14
CA PRO A 153 -3.78 6.89 9.55
C PRO A 153 -2.33 7.28 9.83
N MET A 154 -1.38 6.68 9.12
CA MET A 154 0.04 6.97 9.28
C MET A 154 0.39 8.38 8.78
N ILE A 155 -0.08 8.78 7.58
CA ILE A 155 0.10 10.15 7.07
C ILE A 155 -0.65 11.15 7.96
N ALA A 156 -1.87 10.81 8.42
CA ALA A 156 -2.62 11.66 9.34
C ALA A 156 -1.87 11.91 10.65
N ALA A 157 -1.12 10.94 11.16
CA ALA A 157 -0.31 11.08 12.38
C ALA A 157 0.79 12.16 12.24
N VAL A 158 1.31 12.37 11.04
CA VAL A 158 2.43 13.30 10.76
C VAL A 158 2.02 14.51 9.90
N HIS A 159 0.72 14.70 9.66
CA HIS A 159 0.22 15.74 8.75
C HIS A 159 0.63 17.17 9.13
N ARG A 160 0.91 17.41 10.43
CA ARG A 160 1.32 18.73 10.92
C ARG A 160 2.65 19.22 10.33
N PHE A 161 3.46 18.30 9.76
CA PHE A 161 4.76 18.57 9.15
C PHE A 161 4.70 18.63 7.62
N LEU A 162 3.51 18.44 7.03
CA LEU A 162 3.29 18.44 5.59
C LEU A 162 2.66 19.74 5.10
N PRO A 163 2.97 20.18 3.87
CA PRO A 163 2.36 21.38 3.28
C PRO A 163 0.91 21.13 2.88
N ASP A 164 0.16 22.23 2.66
CA ASP A 164 -1.24 22.21 2.21
C ASP A 164 -1.43 21.95 0.70
N ASP A 165 -0.41 21.46 0.05
CA ASP A 165 -0.38 21.17 -1.39
C ASP A 165 -0.60 19.67 -1.66
N ILE A 166 -0.46 19.25 -2.91
CA ILE A 166 -0.43 17.83 -3.28
C ILE A 166 0.84 17.22 -2.69
N ILE A 167 0.66 16.25 -1.80
CA ILE A 167 1.74 15.55 -1.10
C ILE A 167 2.13 14.24 -1.76
N LEU A 168 1.19 13.59 -2.48
CA LEU A 168 1.39 12.32 -3.17
C LEU A 168 0.39 12.22 -4.33
N GLN A 169 0.74 11.45 -5.36
CA GLN A 169 -0.21 11.08 -6.40
C GLN A 169 -0.14 9.57 -6.63
N LEU A 170 -1.30 8.94 -6.82
CA LEU A 170 -1.43 7.54 -7.19
C LEU A 170 -1.82 7.47 -8.66
N ARG A 171 -0.87 7.08 -9.52
CA ARG A 171 -1.03 7.07 -10.96
C ARG A 171 -1.29 5.64 -11.46
N THR A 172 -2.51 5.37 -11.87
CA THR A 172 -2.89 4.13 -12.53
C THR A 172 -2.89 4.31 -14.05
N ARG A 173 -3.08 3.23 -14.81
CA ARG A 173 -3.24 3.29 -16.27
C ARG A 173 -4.42 4.16 -16.73
N ARG A 174 -5.37 4.49 -15.87
CA ARG A 174 -6.64 5.16 -16.22
C ARG A 174 -6.90 6.45 -15.47
N ASN A 175 -6.24 6.62 -14.35
CA ASN A 175 -6.50 7.75 -13.45
C ASN A 175 -5.22 8.18 -12.76
N ASN A 176 -5.19 9.46 -12.38
CA ASN A 176 -4.16 10.02 -11.52
C ASN A 176 -4.85 10.71 -10.34
N MET A 177 -4.86 10.03 -9.19
CA MET A 177 -5.45 10.53 -7.98
C MET A 177 -4.44 11.40 -7.22
N LYS A 178 -4.76 12.67 -7.04
CA LYS A 178 -3.96 13.64 -6.28
C LYS A 178 -4.41 13.63 -4.83
N ILE A 179 -3.45 13.45 -3.94
CA ILE A 179 -3.66 13.38 -2.49
C ILE A 179 -3.06 14.62 -1.85
N ASN A 180 -3.84 15.32 -1.05
CA ASN A 180 -3.42 16.40 -0.17
C ASN A 180 -3.76 16.05 1.28
N VAL A 181 -3.31 16.88 2.23
CA VAL A 181 -3.56 16.68 3.66
C VAL A 181 -5.05 16.61 3.97
N GLU A 182 -5.88 17.49 3.38
CA GLU A 182 -7.32 17.49 3.64
C GLU A 182 -7.98 16.17 3.24
N TYR A 183 -7.64 15.64 2.06
CA TYR A 183 -8.11 14.32 1.63
C TYR A 183 -7.73 13.21 2.60
N VAL A 184 -6.46 13.21 3.06
CA VAL A 184 -5.97 12.22 4.05
C VAL A 184 -6.76 12.30 5.35
N MET A 185 -6.95 13.51 5.90
CA MET A 185 -7.67 13.69 7.17
C MET A 185 -9.12 13.25 7.07
N ASN A 186 -9.79 13.53 5.94
CA ASN A 186 -11.16 13.08 5.69
C ASN A 186 -11.25 11.55 5.61
N VAL A 187 -10.32 10.89 4.90
CA VAL A 187 -10.31 9.41 4.78
C VAL A 187 -9.97 8.75 6.12
N ALA A 188 -9.01 9.29 6.85
CA ALA A 188 -8.62 8.77 8.17
C ALA A 188 -9.66 9.05 9.28
N GLY A 189 -10.61 9.95 9.05
CA GLY A 189 -11.60 10.36 10.05
C GLY A 189 -11.00 11.11 11.25
N VAL A 190 -9.90 11.84 11.03
CA VAL A 190 -9.13 12.54 12.08
C VAL A 190 -9.23 14.04 11.86
N ALA A 191 -9.41 14.79 12.97
CA ALA A 191 -9.46 16.24 12.91
C ALA A 191 -8.08 16.82 12.60
N ARG A 192 -8.04 17.76 11.65
CA ARG A 192 -6.82 18.47 11.30
C ARG A 192 -6.36 19.39 12.44
N GLN A 193 -5.05 19.38 12.71
CA GLN A 193 -4.39 20.30 13.64
C GLN A 193 -3.53 21.32 12.89
N ALA A 194 -3.10 22.38 13.59
CA ALA A 194 -2.23 23.40 13.02
C ALA A 194 -0.86 22.81 12.61
N SER A 195 -0.35 23.26 11.48
CA SER A 195 0.97 22.87 10.98
C SER A 195 2.10 23.35 11.90
N ILE A 196 3.18 22.61 11.91
CA ILE A 196 4.44 22.97 12.58
C ILE A 196 5.51 23.06 11.50
N ASP A 197 6.10 24.23 11.35
CA ASP A 197 7.24 24.43 10.45
C ASP A 197 8.54 24.23 11.24
N CYS A 198 9.19 23.09 11.03
CA CYS A 198 10.45 22.74 11.65
C CYS A 198 11.23 21.74 10.78
N PRO A 199 12.53 21.53 11.01
CA PRO A 199 13.29 20.45 10.37
C PRO A 199 12.70 19.08 10.65
N VAL A 200 12.62 18.23 9.60
CA VAL A 200 12.06 16.88 9.64
C VAL A 200 13.13 15.88 9.21
N ALA A 201 13.55 15.00 10.10
CA ALA A 201 14.42 13.86 9.77
C ALA A 201 13.58 12.59 9.65
N LEU A 202 13.72 11.86 8.53
CA LEU A 202 13.03 10.56 8.34
C LEU A 202 14.08 9.45 8.36
N LEU A 203 13.86 8.43 9.19
CA LEU A 203 14.76 7.28 9.29
C LEU A 203 14.20 6.10 8.49
N THR A 204 15.05 5.49 7.66
CA THR A 204 14.67 4.37 6.77
C THR A 204 15.62 3.18 6.93
N ASP A 205 15.12 1.99 6.61
CA ASP A 205 15.89 0.76 6.47
C ASP A 205 15.37 -0.10 5.31
N GLU A 206 15.96 -1.27 5.08
CA GLU A 206 15.55 -2.23 4.05
C GLU A 206 14.16 -2.84 4.25
N TRP A 207 13.55 -2.64 5.42
CA TRP A 207 12.17 -3.06 5.73
C TRP A 207 11.15 -1.95 5.57
N THR A 208 11.59 -0.70 5.43
CA THR A 208 10.69 0.43 5.12
C THR A 208 10.05 0.18 3.76
N GLY A 209 8.75 -0.13 3.71
CA GLY A 209 8.10 -0.58 2.46
C GLY A 209 6.66 -0.15 2.30
N SER A 210 6.17 -0.10 1.05
CA SER A 210 4.78 0.15 0.70
C SER A 210 4.26 1.49 1.27
N SER A 211 3.25 1.48 2.12
CA SER A 211 2.67 2.70 2.70
C SER A 211 3.67 3.55 3.49
N SER A 212 4.75 2.98 4.05
CA SER A 212 5.80 3.78 4.67
C SER A 212 6.67 4.49 3.64
N GLU A 213 6.85 3.90 2.45
CA GLU A 213 7.46 4.61 1.32
C GLU A 213 6.57 5.74 0.81
N ALA A 214 5.24 5.54 0.78
CA ALA A 214 4.30 6.60 0.45
C ALA A 214 4.41 7.79 1.42
N ILE A 215 4.61 7.54 2.74
CA ILE A 215 4.90 8.60 3.72
C ILE A 215 6.20 9.31 3.36
N LEU A 216 7.27 8.57 3.08
CA LEU A 216 8.55 9.13 2.68
C LEU A 216 8.41 10.07 1.47
N LEU A 217 7.62 9.64 0.46
CA LEU A 217 7.37 10.43 -0.75
C LEU A 217 6.56 11.71 -0.48
N CYS A 218 5.73 11.76 0.58
CA CYS A 218 5.04 12.98 0.98
C CYS A 218 6.02 14.09 1.43
N PHE A 219 7.19 13.73 1.96
CA PHE A 219 8.23 14.67 2.39
C PHE A 219 9.28 14.94 1.30
N ARG A 220 9.28 14.17 0.22
CA ARG A 220 10.29 14.28 -0.85
C ARG A 220 10.32 15.69 -1.44
N GLY A 221 11.53 16.28 -1.48
CA GLY A 221 11.77 17.62 -2.02
C GLY A 221 11.30 18.77 -1.13
N LEU A 222 10.92 18.53 0.13
CA LEU A 222 10.80 19.58 1.12
C LEU A 222 12.20 20.05 1.55
N THR A 223 12.43 21.36 1.58
CA THR A 223 13.74 21.94 1.94
C THR A 223 14.11 21.75 3.39
N ASN A 224 13.09 21.55 4.26
CA ASN A 224 13.24 21.29 5.69
C ASN A 224 13.16 19.79 6.04
N ALA A 225 13.11 18.88 5.05
CA ALA A 225 13.08 17.45 5.30
C ALA A 225 14.31 16.75 4.73
N ARG A 226 14.80 15.73 5.43
CA ARG A 226 15.94 14.91 5.00
C ARG A 226 15.80 13.48 5.47
N THR A 227 16.25 12.53 4.66
CA THR A 227 16.13 11.09 4.91
C THR A 227 17.50 10.47 5.24
N PHE A 228 17.50 9.54 6.21
CA PHE A 228 18.73 8.93 6.76
C PHE A 228 18.55 7.42 6.89
N GLY A 229 19.57 6.65 6.58
CA GLY A 229 19.60 5.20 6.83
C GLY A 229 19.98 4.38 5.61
N ALA A 230 19.24 3.30 5.35
CA ALA A 230 19.41 2.42 4.20
C ALA A 230 18.33 2.65 3.13
N PRO A 231 18.54 2.21 1.87
CA PRO A 231 17.50 2.15 0.86
C PRO A 231 16.31 1.32 1.33
N THR A 232 15.11 1.73 0.91
CA THR A 232 13.85 1.08 1.28
C THR A 232 13.64 -0.27 0.57
N ALA A 233 12.54 -0.96 0.87
CA ALA A 233 12.20 -2.26 0.30
C ALA A 233 11.82 -2.22 -1.20
N GLY A 234 11.45 -1.04 -1.73
CA GLY A 234 11.07 -0.87 -3.14
C GLY A 234 9.68 -1.39 -3.46
N TYR A 235 8.69 -0.99 -2.71
CA TYR A 235 7.27 -1.28 -2.90
C TYR A 235 6.43 0.00 -2.98
N ALA A 236 7.01 1.10 -3.46
CA ALA A 236 6.34 2.39 -3.61
C ALA A 236 5.38 2.38 -4.80
N SER A 237 4.30 1.62 -4.68
CA SER A 237 3.31 1.40 -5.74
C SER A 237 1.90 1.21 -5.18
N CYS A 238 0.89 1.60 -5.99
CA CYS A 238 -0.51 1.53 -5.56
C CYS A 238 -1.07 0.11 -5.68
N ASN A 239 -1.43 -0.50 -4.56
CA ASN A 239 -2.14 -1.75 -4.53
C ASN A 239 -3.64 -1.56 -4.33
N GLN A 240 -4.46 -2.38 -5.01
CA GLN A 240 -5.90 -2.49 -4.81
C GLN A 240 -6.31 -3.92 -4.52
N PRO A 241 -7.11 -4.17 -3.47
CA PRO A 241 -7.67 -5.49 -3.20
C PRO A 241 -8.88 -5.75 -4.09
N PHE A 242 -8.94 -6.93 -4.68
CA PHE A 242 -10.07 -7.41 -5.49
C PHE A 242 -10.57 -8.74 -4.92
N SER A 243 -11.84 -8.79 -4.53
CA SER A 243 -12.45 -10.02 -4.03
C SER A 243 -12.58 -11.08 -5.13
N LEU A 244 -12.09 -12.27 -4.84
CA LEU A 244 -12.24 -13.48 -5.63
C LEU A 244 -13.25 -14.43 -4.97
N PRO A 245 -13.70 -15.51 -5.65
CA PRO A 245 -14.47 -16.56 -5.00
C PRO A 245 -13.70 -17.21 -3.84
N GLU A 246 -14.40 -18.02 -3.06
CA GLU A 246 -13.84 -18.78 -1.94
C GLU A 246 -13.13 -17.91 -0.87
N GLY A 247 -13.62 -16.67 -0.68
CA GLY A 247 -13.12 -15.76 0.35
C GLY A 247 -11.72 -15.19 0.13
N SER A 248 -11.08 -15.48 -1.00
CA SER A 248 -9.74 -14.97 -1.29
C SER A 248 -9.76 -13.55 -1.85
N GLN A 249 -8.62 -12.86 -1.76
CA GLN A 249 -8.38 -11.51 -2.29
C GLN A 249 -7.12 -11.48 -3.16
N LEU A 250 -7.24 -10.92 -4.37
CA LEU A 250 -6.08 -10.54 -5.17
C LEU A 250 -5.72 -9.09 -4.83
N VAL A 251 -4.60 -8.90 -4.15
CA VAL A 251 -3.99 -7.58 -3.92
C VAL A 251 -3.10 -7.29 -5.11
N LEU A 252 -3.61 -6.47 -6.04
CA LEU A 252 -3.00 -6.23 -7.34
C LEU A 252 -2.38 -4.83 -7.39
N THR A 253 -1.15 -4.74 -7.82
CA THR A 253 -0.53 -3.45 -8.15
C THR A 253 -1.16 -2.90 -9.41
N THR A 254 -1.79 -1.75 -9.29
CA THR A 254 -2.59 -1.11 -10.33
C THR A 254 -1.96 0.19 -10.85
N GLY A 255 -0.94 0.69 -10.16
CA GLY A 255 -0.31 1.95 -10.49
C GLY A 255 0.98 2.22 -9.72
N GLU A 256 1.51 3.39 -9.95
CA GLU A 256 2.76 3.92 -9.43
C GLU A 256 2.48 5.01 -8.40
N ASP A 257 3.38 5.16 -7.44
CA ASP A 257 3.40 6.32 -6.55
C ASP A 257 4.20 7.45 -7.21
N VAL A 258 3.63 8.64 -7.23
CA VAL A 258 4.28 9.83 -7.76
C VAL A 258 4.48 10.81 -6.61
N ALA A 259 5.74 11.07 -6.29
CA ALA A 259 6.10 12.03 -5.26
C ALA A 259 5.58 13.43 -5.59
N ARG A 260 5.55 14.32 -4.59
CA ARG A 260 5.17 15.73 -4.79
C ARG A 260 6.09 16.46 -5.78
N THR A 261 7.33 15.99 -5.96
CA THR A 261 8.30 16.50 -6.95
C THR A 261 7.98 16.10 -8.39
N GLY A 262 7.08 15.13 -8.59
CA GLY A 262 6.77 14.53 -9.89
C GLY A 262 7.62 13.30 -10.23
N GLU A 263 8.58 12.92 -9.38
CA GLU A 263 9.32 11.66 -9.52
C GLU A 263 8.38 10.47 -9.36
N VAL A 264 8.60 9.44 -10.16
CA VAL A 264 7.76 8.24 -10.22
C VAL A 264 8.48 7.07 -9.60
N PHE A 265 7.78 6.36 -8.73
CA PHE A 265 8.29 5.19 -8.02
C PHE A 265 7.34 4.00 -8.23
N CYS A 266 7.90 2.80 -8.23
CA CYS A 266 7.15 1.56 -8.31
C CYS A 266 7.89 0.43 -7.56
N ASP A 267 8.71 -0.33 -8.26
CA ASP A 267 9.35 -1.55 -7.75
C ASP A 267 10.81 -1.35 -7.29
N ASP A 268 11.35 -0.13 -7.40
CA ASP A 268 12.73 0.18 -7.04
C ASP A 268 12.82 0.75 -5.62
N PRO A 269 13.86 0.37 -4.84
CA PRO A 269 14.14 0.95 -3.54
C PRO A 269 14.37 2.46 -3.60
N ILE A 270 13.88 3.20 -2.62
CA ILE A 270 14.13 4.64 -2.47
C ILE A 270 15.40 4.81 -1.67
N ALA A 271 16.41 5.42 -2.29
CA ALA A 271 17.65 5.75 -1.59
C ALA A 271 17.42 6.91 -0.63
N PRO A 272 17.97 6.85 0.61
CA PRO A 272 17.96 7.98 1.53
C PRO A 272 18.91 9.10 1.04
N ASP A 273 18.70 10.32 1.51
CA ASP A 273 19.61 11.45 1.24
C ASP A 273 20.98 11.26 1.89
N VAL A 274 21.00 10.55 3.03
CA VAL A 274 22.23 10.22 3.79
C VAL A 274 22.22 8.71 4.04
N LEU A 275 23.05 7.99 3.30
CA LEU A 275 23.31 6.57 3.54
C LEU A 275 24.19 6.40 4.78
N THR A 276 23.69 5.68 5.80
CA THR A 276 24.38 5.50 7.07
C THR A 276 23.88 4.28 7.84
N GLU A 277 24.76 3.66 8.63
CA GLU A 277 24.42 2.58 9.55
C GLU A 277 23.91 3.10 10.92
N THR A 278 24.07 4.41 11.18
CA THR A 278 23.64 5.07 12.42
C THR A 278 22.69 6.23 12.12
N PRO A 279 21.47 5.93 11.57
CA PRO A 279 20.57 6.96 11.05
C PRO A 279 20.06 7.94 12.12
N LEU A 280 19.90 7.49 13.36
CA LEU A 280 19.43 8.36 14.44
C LEU A 280 20.50 9.39 14.81
N GLU A 281 21.75 8.96 14.97
CA GLU A 281 22.88 9.83 15.29
C GLU A 281 23.09 10.86 14.19
N ALA A 282 23.09 10.43 12.92
CA ALA A 282 23.26 11.31 11.78
C ALA A 282 22.10 12.32 11.65
N ALA A 283 20.86 11.91 11.97
CA ALA A 283 19.72 12.80 12.01
C ALA A 283 19.82 13.85 13.11
N LEU A 284 20.27 13.47 14.31
CA LEU A 284 20.48 14.40 15.43
C LEU A 284 21.61 15.40 15.13
N GLU A 285 22.70 14.98 14.53
CA GLU A 285 23.78 15.87 14.07
C GLU A 285 23.25 16.89 13.05
N TRP A 286 22.52 16.43 12.04
CA TRP A 286 21.91 17.31 11.04
C TRP A 286 20.92 18.30 11.65
N ILE A 287 20.08 17.87 12.60
CA ILE A 287 19.16 18.74 13.32
C ILE A 287 19.94 19.83 14.06
N ASN A 288 20.96 19.48 14.83
CA ASN A 288 21.76 20.45 15.60
C ASN A 288 22.44 21.51 14.71
N ASP A 289 22.80 21.16 13.47
CA ASP A 289 23.39 22.09 12.50
C ASP A 289 22.37 23.03 11.86
N ASN A 290 21.08 22.64 11.85
CA ASN A 290 20.01 23.36 11.15
C ASN A 290 19.00 24.06 12.09
N VAL A 291 19.02 23.75 13.38
CA VAL A 291 18.26 24.47 14.42
C VAL A 291 19.20 25.54 15.02
N LYS A 292 19.08 26.75 14.52
CA LYS A 292 19.79 27.93 15.06
C LYS A 292 18.80 28.99 15.53
#